data_4d12874caa0bc631409386fdb322a3e0
#
_entry.id   4d12874caa0bc631409386fdb322a3e0
#
_cell.length_a   1.000
_cell.length_b   1.000
_cell.length_c   1.000
_cell.angle_alpha   90.00
_cell.angle_beta   90.00
_cell.angle_gamma   90.00
#
_symmetry.space_group_name_H-M   'P 1'
#
loop_
_entity.id
_entity.type
_entity.pdbx_description
1 polymer ?
#
loop_
_entity_poly.entity_id
_entity_poly.type
_entity_poly.pdbx_seq_one_letter_code
_entity_poly.pdbx_strand_id
1 'polypeptide(L)'
;MKFEVYNLNKVLKEADRSPGCNIISIRDVVYDDENSAKYACLDRRAARNNINMLKLWFDDIDPYRWKCGLEHHSVVERIQTTGDAPRFFNAEMAKSIVAWTRNIWEKDKNATVKIHCWAGRSRSQAVAYWLNIYFNLVLDRNLNDYVANNALNVTEKVHFNCEVLRVFTSVFG
;
A
#
# COMPACT_ATOMS: atom_id res chain seq x y z
N MET A 1 2.79 -16.59 3.01
CA MET A 1 2.23 -15.57 2.07
C MET A 1 3.31 -14.62 1.61
N LYS A 2 3.29 -14.19 0.35
CA LYS A 2 4.29 -13.30 -0.23
C LYS A 2 3.74 -11.88 -0.43
N PHE A 3 4.54 -10.86 -0.10
CA PHE A 3 4.20 -9.45 -0.31
C PHE A 3 5.24 -8.80 -1.20
N GLU A 4 4.79 -8.20 -2.30
CA GLU A 4 5.65 -7.54 -3.28
C GLU A 4 5.28 -6.07 -3.41
N VAL A 5 6.28 -5.18 -3.40
CA VAL A 5 6.06 -3.74 -3.48
C VAL A 5 6.41 -3.20 -4.86
N TYR A 6 5.52 -2.36 -5.37
CA TYR A 6 5.61 -1.77 -6.70
C TYR A 6 5.38 -0.26 -6.68
N ASN A 7 5.96 0.45 -7.64
CA ASN A 7 5.47 1.77 -8.03
C ASN A 7 4.33 1.64 -9.04
N LEU A 8 3.61 2.72 -9.32
CA LEU A 8 2.45 2.71 -10.21
C LEU A 8 2.78 2.22 -11.63
N ASN A 9 3.93 2.59 -12.18
CA ASN A 9 4.31 2.16 -13.54
C ASN A 9 4.62 0.65 -13.62
N LYS A 10 5.23 0.09 -12.57
CA LYS A 10 5.50 -1.35 -12.50
C LYS A 10 4.22 -2.16 -12.30
N VAL A 11 3.31 -1.73 -11.41
CA VAL A 11 2.06 -2.48 -11.19
C VAL A 11 1.15 -2.47 -12.41
N LEU A 12 1.18 -1.41 -13.23
CA LEU A 12 0.49 -1.41 -14.52
C LEU A 12 0.95 -2.53 -15.45
N LYS A 13 2.27 -2.77 -15.51
CA LYS A 13 2.83 -3.88 -16.30
C LYS A 13 2.46 -5.25 -15.72
N GLU A 14 2.49 -5.37 -14.39
CA GLU A 14 2.11 -6.59 -13.69
C GLU A 14 0.62 -6.94 -13.85
N ALA A 15 -0.25 -5.95 -13.92
CA ALA A 15 -1.67 -6.15 -14.17
C ALA A 15 -1.95 -6.82 -15.54
N ASP A 16 -1.07 -6.65 -16.52
CA ASP A 16 -1.17 -7.35 -17.80
C ASP A 16 -0.53 -8.75 -17.78
N ARG A 17 0.52 -8.92 -16.98
CA ARG A 17 1.32 -10.16 -16.95
C ARG A 17 0.75 -11.25 -16.05
N SER A 18 -0.04 -10.87 -15.07
CA SER A 18 -0.53 -11.74 -14.00
C SER A 18 -2.04 -11.65 -13.85
N PRO A 19 -2.85 -12.18 -14.78
CA PRO A 19 -4.30 -12.22 -14.62
C PRO A 19 -4.69 -12.91 -13.29
N GLY A 20 -5.75 -12.43 -12.65
CA GLY A 20 -6.23 -12.98 -11.39
C GLY A 20 -5.37 -12.68 -10.16
N CYS A 21 -4.30 -11.88 -10.28
CA CYS A 21 -3.45 -11.53 -9.13
C CYS A 21 -4.18 -10.65 -8.11
N ASN A 22 -3.59 -10.56 -6.91
CA ASN A 22 -4.12 -9.74 -5.81
C ASN A 22 -3.34 -8.44 -5.72
N ILE A 23 -4.02 -7.29 -5.72
CA ILE A 23 -3.39 -5.97 -5.67
C ILE A 23 -4.01 -5.11 -4.57
N ILE A 24 -3.18 -4.51 -3.71
CA ILE A 24 -3.54 -3.37 -2.86
C ILE A 24 -3.06 -2.10 -3.56
N SER A 25 -4.01 -1.27 -4.00
CA SER A 25 -3.76 -0.01 -4.72
C SER A 25 -3.93 1.17 -3.77
N ILE A 26 -2.82 1.77 -3.35
CA ILE A 26 -2.78 2.96 -2.48
C ILE A 26 -2.64 4.20 -3.37
N ARG A 27 -3.66 5.03 -3.35
CA ARG A 27 -3.82 6.20 -4.22
C ARG A 27 -3.72 7.49 -3.44
N ASP A 28 -3.22 8.52 -4.07
CA ASP A 28 -3.32 9.87 -3.55
C ASP A 28 -4.77 10.36 -3.63
N VAL A 29 -5.18 11.19 -2.69
CA VAL A 29 -6.54 11.77 -2.69
C VAL A 29 -6.67 12.80 -3.81
N VAL A 30 -5.60 13.55 -4.01
CA VAL A 30 -5.49 14.55 -5.08
C VAL A 30 -4.37 14.14 -6.03
N TYR A 31 -4.65 14.07 -7.30
CA TYR A 31 -3.67 13.81 -8.34
C TYR A 31 -3.91 14.67 -9.56
N ASP A 32 -2.83 14.91 -10.28
CA ASP A 32 -2.89 15.53 -11.60
C ASP A 32 -3.58 14.63 -12.64
N ASP A 33 -3.87 15.19 -13.79
CA ASP A 33 -4.55 14.47 -14.88
C ASP A 33 -3.76 13.24 -15.35
N GLU A 34 -2.44 13.30 -15.35
CA GLU A 34 -1.60 12.16 -15.76
C GLU A 34 -1.73 10.98 -14.79
N ASN A 35 -1.74 11.25 -13.50
CA ASN A 35 -1.91 10.21 -12.48
C ASN A 35 -3.32 9.65 -12.46
N SER A 36 -4.33 10.49 -12.64
CA SER A 36 -5.73 10.09 -12.84
C SER A 36 -5.86 9.12 -14.01
N ALA A 37 -5.24 9.42 -15.13
CA ALA A 37 -5.25 8.57 -16.32
C ALA A 37 -4.57 7.21 -16.08
N LYS A 38 -3.45 7.18 -15.33
CA LYS A 38 -2.76 5.93 -14.96
C LYS A 38 -3.59 5.05 -14.02
N TYR A 39 -4.26 5.62 -13.02
CA TYR A 39 -5.15 4.87 -12.14
C TYR A 39 -6.38 4.34 -12.88
N ALA A 40 -6.97 5.14 -13.77
CA ALA A 40 -8.06 4.67 -14.64
C ALA A 40 -7.60 3.54 -15.57
N CYS A 41 -6.36 3.59 -16.06
CA CYS A 41 -5.77 2.53 -16.86
C CYS A 41 -5.61 1.24 -16.03
N LEU A 42 -5.13 1.34 -14.78
CA LEU A 42 -5.03 0.20 -13.88
C LEU A 42 -6.40 -0.42 -13.60
N ASP A 43 -7.43 0.39 -13.38
CA ASP A 43 -8.79 -0.09 -13.15
C ASP A 43 -9.35 -0.87 -14.35
N ARG A 44 -9.15 -0.37 -15.58
CA ARG A 44 -9.55 -1.09 -16.81
C ARG A 44 -8.81 -2.42 -16.97
N ARG A 45 -7.50 -2.45 -16.66
CA ARG A 45 -6.70 -3.68 -16.71
C ARG A 45 -7.16 -4.67 -15.64
N ALA A 46 -7.45 -4.20 -14.45
CA ALA A 46 -7.95 -5.03 -13.36
C ALA A 46 -9.27 -5.69 -13.72
N ALA A 47 -10.21 -4.95 -14.27
CA ALA A 47 -11.49 -5.49 -14.74
C ALA A 47 -11.31 -6.52 -15.86
N ARG A 48 -10.48 -6.22 -16.88
CA ARG A 48 -10.22 -7.13 -18.00
C ARG A 48 -9.56 -8.44 -17.59
N ASN A 49 -8.64 -8.38 -16.63
CA ASN A 49 -7.80 -9.50 -16.23
C ASN A 49 -8.26 -10.18 -14.92
N ASN A 50 -9.49 -9.90 -14.46
CA ASN A 50 -10.07 -10.45 -13.23
C ASN A 50 -9.17 -10.28 -12.00
N ILE A 51 -8.49 -9.14 -11.88
CA ILE A 51 -7.61 -8.84 -10.77
C ILE A 51 -8.45 -8.56 -9.53
N ASN A 52 -8.15 -9.25 -8.43
CA ASN A 52 -8.72 -8.95 -7.12
C ASN A 52 -8.01 -7.73 -6.54
N MET A 53 -8.68 -6.57 -6.51
CA MET A 53 -8.04 -5.30 -6.15
C MET A 53 -8.76 -4.59 -5.00
N LEU A 54 -8.02 -4.32 -3.92
CA LEU A 54 -8.41 -3.41 -2.85
C LEU A 54 -7.87 -2.00 -3.17
N LYS A 55 -8.75 -1.01 -3.23
CA LYS A 55 -8.40 0.39 -3.47
C LYS A 55 -8.49 1.20 -2.20
N LEU A 56 -7.47 1.99 -1.91
CA LEU A 56 -7.38 2.85 -0.74
C LEU A 56 -6.92 4.24 -1.16
N TRP A 57 -7.47 5.27 -0.53
CA TRP A 57 -7.14 6.66 -0.80
C TRP A 57 -6.68 7.35 0.49
N PHE A 58 -5.40 7.62 0.57
CA PHE A 58 -4.81 8.44 1.63
C PHE A 58 -3.48 9.04 1.18
N ASP A 59 -3.17 10.20 1.72
CA ASP A 59 -1.96 10.95 1.40
C ASP A 59 -0.74 10.38 2.11
N ASP A 60 0.44 10.62 1.54
CA ASP A 60 1.72 10.21 2.13
C ASP A 60 2.21 11.27 3.11
N ILE A 61 1.45 11.43 4.19
CA ILE A 61 1.70 12.44 5.23
C ILE A 61 1.65 11.80 6.62
N ASP A 62 2.40 12.41 7.54
CA ASP A 62 2.37 12.11 8.96
C ASP A 62 1.55 13.19 9.68
N PRO A 63 0.47 12.84 10.42
CA PRO A 63 -0.37 13.83 11.09
C PRO A 63 0.38 14.71 12.08
N TYR A 64 1.42 14.21 12.75
CA TYR A 64 2.24 14.98 13.66
C TYR A 64 3.08 16.01 12.89
N ARG A 65 3.78 15.57 11.85
CA ARG A 65 4.57 16.46 10.99
C ARG A 65 3.70 17.51 10.34
N TRP A 66 2.51 17.13 9.88
CA TRP A 66 1.52 18.05 9.33
C TRP A 66 1.14 19.16 10.33
N LYS A 67 0.80 18.79 11.57
CA LYS A 67 0.45 19.74 12.63
C LYS A 67 1.60 20.68 13.00
N CYS A 68 2.83 20.20 12.90
CA CYS A 68 4.04 20.98 13.18
C CYS A 68 4.56 21.79 11.97
N GLY A 69 3.91 21.72 10.81
CA GLY A 69 4.38 22.37 9.59
C GLY A 69 5.68 21.77 9.02
N LEU A 70 6.00 20.54 9.38
CA LEU A 70 7.26 19.86 9.01
C LEU A 70 7.11 18.94 7.77
N GLU A 71 5.95 18.92 7.14
CA GLU A 71 5.71 18.12 5.95
C GLU A 71 6.44 18.65 4.71
N HIS A 72 6.65 17.77 3.74
CA HIS A 72 7.35 18.13 2.52
C HIS A 72 6.58 19.21 1.75
N HIS A 73 7.29 20.24 1.30
CA HIS A 73 6.71 21.42 0.64
C HIS A 73 5.72 21.05 -0.48
N SER A 74 6.03 20.06 -1.33
CA SER A 74 5.17 19.65 -2.44
C SER A 74 3.81 19.07 -1.99
N VAL A 75 3.75 18.42 -0.84
CA VAL A 75 2.49 17.90 -0.27
C VAL A 75 1.65 19.06 0.26
N VAL A 76 2.27 19.99 0.99
CA VAL A 76 1.62 21.18 1.54
C VAL A 76 1.07 22.06 0.41
N GLU A 77 1.89 22.36 -0.59
CA GLU A 77 1.50 23.16 -1.75
C GLU A 77 0.32 22.54 -2.50
N ARG A 78 0.36 21.24 -2.74
CA ARG A 78 -0.74 20.51 -3.41
C ARG A 78 -2.06 20.66 -2.66
N ILE A 79 -2.07 20.42 -1.33
CA ILE A 79 -3.26 20.52 -0.50
C ILE A 79 -3.77 21.96 -0.45
N GLN A 80 -2.89 22.96 -0.34
CA GLN A 80 -3.26 24.37 -0.38
C GLN A 80 -3.86 24.80 -1.71
N THR A 81 -3.32 24.27 -2.83
CA THR A 81 -3.81 24.59 -4.18
C THR A 81 -5.19 24.00 -4.44
N THR A 82 -5.48 22.81 -3.95
CA THR A 82 -6.77 22.15 -4.19
C THR A 82 -7.85 22.52 -3.17
N GLY A 83 -7.46 23.05 -2.00
CA GLY A 83 -8.38 23.32 -0.90
C GLY A 83 -8.90 22.08 -0.19
N ASP A 84 -8.44 20.89 -0.58
CA ASP A 84 -8.86 19.63 0.01
C ASP A 84 -8.18 19.38 1.36
N ALA A 85 -8.92 18.81 2.30
CA ALA A 85 -8.33 18.36 3.56
C ALA A 85 -7.45 17.11 3.32
N PRO A 86 -6.28 17.01 3.99
CA PRO A 86 -5.45 15.81 3.92
C PRO A 86 -6.20 14.59 4.45
N ARG A 87 -6.10 13.48 3.74
CA ARG A 87 -6.66 12.21 4.19
C ARG A 87 -5.55 11.35 4.77
N PHE A 88 -5.62 11.12 6.06
CA PHE A 88 -4.68 10.28 6.80
C PHE A 88 -5.08 8.81 6.72
N PHE A 89 -4.10 7.92 6.83
CA PHE A 89 -4.35 6.52 7.08
C PHE A 89 -5.06 6.34 8.43
N ASN A 90 -6.03 5.45 8.51
CA ASN A 90 -6.85 5.29 9.70
C ASN A 90 -7.19 3.83 10.03
N ALA A 91 -7.81 3.61 11.19
CA ALA A 91 -8.15 2.29 11.69
C ALA A 91 -9.06 1.49 10.75
N GLU A 92 -10.01 2.13 10.09
CA GLU A 92 -10.93 1.43 9.16
C GLU A 92 -10.20 0.95 7.90
N MET A 93 -9.25 1.74 7.39
CA MET A 93 -8.38 1.31 6.29
C MET A 93 -7.51 0.12 6.71
N ALA A 94 -6.92 0.16 7.92
CA ALA A 94 -6.12 -0.94 8.46
C ALA A 94 -6.95 -2.23 8.58
N LYS A 95 -8.15 -2.15 9.16
CA LYS A 95 -9.08 -3.29 9.26
C LYS A 95 -9.47 -3.85 7.89
N SER A 96 -9.76 -2.97 6.92
CA SER A 96 -10.11 -3.37 5.55
C SER A 96 -8.96 -4.11 4.86
N ILE A 97 -7.73 -3.63 5.02
CA ILE A 97 -6.54 -4.30 4.49
C ILE A 97 -6.39 -5.69 5.09
N VAL A 98 -6.47 -5.81 6.42
CA VAL A 98 -6.29 -7.09 7.12
C VAL A 98 -7.40 -8.06 6.75
N ALA A 99 -8.66 -7.64 6.75
CA ALA A 99 -9.79 -8.48 6.39
C ALA A 99 -9.68 -9.00 4.95
N TRP A 100 -9.36 -8.11 3.99
CA TRP A 100 -9.20 -8.48 2.59
C TRP A 100 -8.01 -9.43 2.38
N THR A 101 -6.87 -9.17 3.03
CA THR A 101 -5.69 -10.03 2.94
C THR A 101 -5.94 -11.39 3.60
N ARG A 102 -6.68 -11.42 4.71
CA ARG A 102 -7.05 -12.67 5.41
C ARG A 102 -7.92 -13.56 4.52
N ASN A 103 -8.89 -13.01 3.82
CA ASN A 103 -9.72 -13.78 2.87
C ASN A 103 -8.90 -14.45 1.77
N ILE A 104 -7.77 -13.85 1.36
CA ILE A 104 -6.85 -14.44 0.40
C ILE A 104 -6.02 -15.54 1.08
N TRP A 105 -5.46 -15.26 2.24
CA TRP A 105 -4.61 -16.17 3.01
C TRP A 105 -5.34 -17.45 3.43
N GLU A 106 -6.63 -17.36 3.79
CA GLU A 106 -7.46 -18.52 4.13
C GLU A 106 -7.68 -19.45 2.94
N LYS A 107 -7.69 -18.91 1.71
CA LYS A 107 -7.82 -19.69 0.47
C LYS A 107 -6.49 -20.27 0.00
N ASP A 108 -5.43 -19.49 0.10
CA ASP A 108 -4.08 -19.87 -0.32
C ASP A 108 -3.03 -19.14 0.53
N LYS A 109 -2.41 -19.90 1.45
CA LYS A 109 -1.35 -19.37 2.32
C LYS A 109 -0.07 -18.98 1.55
N ASN A 110 0.10 -19.46 0.33
CA ASN A 110 1.23 -19.15 -0.54
C ASN A 110 0.93 -18.02 -1.52
N ALA A 111 -0.27 -17.45 -1.49
CA ALA A 111 -0.66 -16.37 -2.37
C ALA A 111 0.31 -15.19 -2.32
N THR A 112 0.46 -14.52 -3.46
CA THR A 112 1.19 -13.27 -3.56
C THR A 112 0.21 -12.09 -3.56
N VAL A 113 0.49 -11.10 -2.72
CA VAL A 113 -0.20 -9.81 -2.70
C VAL A 113 0.77 -8.73 -3.16
N LYS A 114 0.43 -8.07 -4.26
CA LYS A 114 1.18 -6.95 -4.84
C LYS A 114 0.65 -5.65 -4.25
N ILE A 115 1.52 -4.81 -3.70
CA ILE A 115 1.14 -3.57 -3.00
C ILE A 115 1.83 -2.41 -3.70
N HIS A 116 1.07 -1.40 -4.09
CA HIS A 116 1.67 -0.23 -4.68
C HIS A 116 1.13 1.08 -4.10
N CYS A 117 1.97 2.10 -4.14
CA CYS A 117 1.63 3.51 -4.08
C CYS A 117 2.24 4.21 -5.30
N TRP A 118 2.20 5.53 -5.34
CA TRP A 118 2.79 6.27 -6.47
C TRP A 118 4.24 5.86 -6.75
N ALA A 119 5.14 6.09 -5.79
CA ALA A 119 6.57 5.84 -5.94
C ALA A 119 7.03 4.43 -5.50
N GLY A 120 6.20 3.69 -4.74
CA GLY A 120 6.58 2.40 -4.16
C GLY A 120 7.60 2.48 -3.00
N ARG A 121 7.75 3.66 -2.37
CA ARG A 121 8.84 3.91 -1.41
C ARG A 121 8.42 4.11 0.05
N SER A 122 7.19 4.50 0.31
CA SER A 122 6.73 4.92 1.65
C SER A 122 5.50 4.12 2.10
N ARG A 123 4.30 4.50 1.67
CA ARG A 123 3.02 3.90 2.09
C ARG A 123 2.95 2.40 1.81
N SER A 124 3.26 1.99 0.57
CA SER A 124 3.23 0.58 0.18
C SER A 124 4.26 -0.27 0.92
N GLN A 125 5.44 0.30 1.22
CA GLN A 125 6.47 -0.37 2.02
C GLN A 125 5.99 -0.59 3.45
N ALA A 126 5.38 0.43 4.08
CA ALA A 126 4.89 0.32 5.45
C ALA A 126 3.75 -0.72 5.56
N VAL A 127 2.82 -0.73 4.61
CA VAL A 127 1.74 -1.74 4.55
C VAL A 127 2.32 -3.13 4.36
N ALA A 128 3.24 -3.33 3.40
CA ALA A 128 3.85 -4.63 3.13
C ALA A 128 4.64 -5.16 4.34
N TYR A 129 5.42 -4.30 4.98
CA TYR A 129 6.21 -4.65 6.15
C TYR A 129 5.32 -5.14 7.31
N TRP A 130 4.26 -4.39 7.62
CA TRP A 130 3.36 -4.77 8.70
C TRP A 130 2.59 -6.06 8.38
N LEU A 131 2.06 -6.21 7.15
CA LEU A 131 1.38 -7.44 6.72
C LEU A 131 2.32 -8.66 6.76
N ASN A 132 3.60 -8.48 6.41
CA ASN A 132 4.58 -9.55 6.51
C ASN A 132 4.78 -10.02 7.95
N ILE A 133 4.89 -9.09 8.91
CA ILE A 133 4.94 -9.44 10.34
C ILE A 133 3.66 -10.18 10.74
N TYR A 134 2.50 -9.62 10.45
CA TYR A 134 1.24 -10.15 10.92
C TYR A 134 0.92 -11.53 10.35
N PHE A 135 1.01 -11.71 9.04
CA PHE A 135 0.63 -12.96 8.38
C PHE A 135 1.71 -14.05 8.47
N ASN A 136 2.95 -13.72 8.35
CA ASN A 136 4.02 -14.74 8.33
C ASN A 136 4.65 -14.99 9.69
N LEU A 137 4.78 -13.99 10.55
CA LEU A 137 5.39 -14.17 11.86
C LEU A 137 4.37 -14.43 12.97
N VAL A 138 3.28 -13.66 13.03
CA VAL A 138 2.29 -13.75 14.11
C VAL A 138 1.28 -14.88 13.85
N LEU A 139 0.66 -14.94 12.67
CA LEU A 139 -0.37 -15.92 12.36
C LEU A 139 0.19 -17.29 11.94
N ASP A 140 1.10 -17.31 10.99
CA ASP A 140 1.60 -18.57 10.39
C ASP A 140 2.91 -19.06 11.02
N ARG A 141 3.58 -18.23 11.83
CA ARG A 141 4.89 -18.49 12.46
C ARG A 141 5.94 -18.99 11.45
N ASN A 142 5.83 -18.55 10.20
CA ASN A 142 6.71 -18.95 9.11
C ASN A 142 7.87 -17.96 8.98
N LEU A 143 8.96 -18.25 9.69
CA LEU A 143 10.15 -17.41 9.70
C LEU A 143 10.82 -17.30 8.32
N ASN A 144 10.76 -18.35 7.51
CA ASN A 144 11.37 -18.36 6.18
C ASN A 144 10.67 -17.36 5.25
N ASP A 145 9.34 -17.35 5.21
CA ASP A 145 8.57 -16.38 4.42
C ASP A 145 8.74 -14.95 4.95
N TYR A 146 8.80 -14.79 6.28
CA TYR A 146 9.07 -13.50 6.90
C TYR A 146 10.43 -12.93 6.45
N VAL A 147 11.49 -13.74 6.51
CA VAL A 147 12.84 -13.32 6.10
C VAL A 147 12.91 -13.07 4.60
N ALA A 148 12.34 -13.94 3.77
CA ALA A 148 12.35 -13.79 2.32
C ALA A 148 11.65 -12.49 1.86
N ASN A 149 10.51 -12.15 2.46
CA ASN A 149 9.82 -10.90 2.16
C ASN A 149 10.61 -9.65 2.60
N ASN A 150 11.32 -9.72 3.73
CA ASN A 150 12.15 -8.61 4.19
C ASN A 150 13.42 -8.41 3.35
N ALA A 151 14.03 -9.49 2.86
CA ALA A 151 15.22 -9.41 2.02
C ALA A 151 14.96 -8.68 0.69
N LEU A 152 13.73 -8.75 0.15
CA LEU A 152 13.32 -8.05 -1.07
C LEU A 152 13.20 -6.53 -0.89
N ASN A 153 13.08 -6.05 0.34
CA ASN A 153 12.82 -4.64 0.66
C ASN A 153 14.06 -3.84 1.05
N VAL A 154 15.24 -4.48 1.16
CA VAL A 154 16.45 -3.85 1.74
C VAL A 154 17.32 -3.12 0.69
N THR A 155 17.05 -3.23 -0.61
CA THR A 155 17.96 -2.76 -1.66
C THR A 155 17.85 -1.28 -2.01
N GLU A 156 16.86 -0.54 -1.51
CA GLU A 156 16.70 0.91 -1.72
C GLU A 156 16.50 1.62 -0.36
N LYS A 157 16.86 2.90 -0.27
CA LYS A 157 16.53 3.74 0.91
C LYS A 157 15.02 3.76 1.10
N VAL A 158 14.50 2.89 1.96
CA VAL A 158 13.08 2.76 2.27
C VAL A 158 12.74 3.80 3.34
N HIS A 159 11.79 4.65 3.04
CA HIS A 159 11.17 5.54 4.01
C HIS A 159 9.78 4.98 4.35
N PHE A 160 9.66 4.32 5.50
CA PHE A 160 8.35 3.87 5.95
C PHE A 160 7.47 5.07 6.32
N ASN A 161 6.22 5.04 5.87
CA ASN A 161 5.21 5.94 6.42
C ASN A 161 4.91 5.51 7.87
N CYS A 162 5.41 6.27 8.83
CA CYS A 162 5.30 5.94 10.26
C CYS A 162 3.85 5.92 10.74
N GLU A 163 2.97 6.74 10.17
CA GLU A 163 1.55 6.75 10.51
C GLU A 163 0.87 5.43 10.15
N VAL A 164 1.18 4.86 9.00
CA VAL A 164 0.67 3.53 8.61
C VAL A 164 1.06 2.50 9.65
N LEU A 165 2.32 2.45 10.06
CA LEU A 165 2.80 1.50 11.08
C LEU A 165 2.14 1.74 12.43
N ARG A 166 2.02 3.01 12.86
CA ARG A 166 1.41 3.39 14.13
C ARG A 166 -0.06 2.95 14.20
N VAL A 167 -0.83 3.19 13.13
CA VAL A 167 -2.25 2.80 13.09
C VAL A 167 -2.40 1.29 13.12
N PHE A 168 -1.66 0.54 12.31
CA PHE A 168 -1.71 -0.91 12.36
C PHE A 168 -1.37 -1.46 13.75
N THR A 169 -0.32 -0.95 14.38
CA THR A 169 0.08 -1.39 15.73
C THR A 169 -0.99 -1.04 16.76
N SER A 170 -1.65 0.12 16.66
CA SER A 170 -2.72 0.51 17.59
C SER A 170 -3.98 -0.35 17.46
N VAL A 171 -4.23 -0.93 16.29
CA VAL A 171 -5.45 -1.71 16.01
C VAL A 171 -5.25 -3.21 16.28
N PHE A 172 -4.05 -3.74 16.05
CA PHE A 172 -3.78 -5.18 16.04
C PHE A 172 -2.58 -5.60 16.92
N GLY A 173 -1.87 -4.63 17.50
CA GLY A 173 -0.64 -4.81 18.29
C GLY A 173 -0.77 -5.21 19.72
#